data_55850ac4a0c64d52aad4101e30614c94
#
_entry.id   55850ac4a0c64d52aad4101e30614c94
#
_cell.length_a   1.000
_cell.length_b   1.000
_cell.length_c   1.000
_cell.angle_alpha   90.00
_cell.angle_beta   90.00
_cell.angle_gamma   90.00
#
_symmetry.space_group_name_H-M   'P 1'
#
loop_
_entity.id
_entity.type
_entity.pdbx_description
1 polymer ?
#
loop_
_entity_poly.entity_id
_entity_poly.type
_entity_poly.pdbx_seq_one_letter_code
_entity_poly.pdbx_strand_id
1 'polypeptide(L)'
;MFMIFMKYLQPSERLGVFLAAVQSMRAPSPHSTELAAHMVDVLAAETDFHSGQVLHIVWAIYRSLPSVRAALALQSLDRALLLLASKRPRETVASLLQCSLTCTSVAVTMWRAMVSEPPATERVLHELLRILMNQSGCKTSTSTKHHLRIQALAAARPLHEILLLPTSRGEAKAIFPQLFLALLFQVSFTTELKLQEVQVFWEKHQQDLLTPVRSTVQALKALLRSVGLGSQVLAIEAQGVWAALLSAESHLWGVQVVAREMKELPRSLRTTIIHQLVELLRTEASSWQTVAMVILSKLLECTELGDELDCVVSLFASYLRSPCLGMQSLVLRAILGLTERPATARQTLVLLLSITEQLQAADSDTRAVALPMLSTMLRLLEGRTLSLAALELASKLPALFGDDSSTVRLLSICLFLDTLGFVEGSQEKLQQVAHRSLLPLSFHLHDQDESVAEASREALLGVARFLRWRQLAHLAETLRAGRSASACWPGGAAQQRSTWPRACPTCRACRSPCSGRL
;
A
#
# COMPACT_ATOMS: atom_id res chain seq x y z
N MET A 1 -3.02 57.85 10.20
CA MET A 1 -4.46 58.14 10.11
C MET A 1 -5.30 56.87 9.88
N PHE A 2 -4.98 56.04 8.90
CA PHE A 2 -5.74 54.79 8.58
C PHE A 2 -5.81 53.81 9.80
N MET A 3 -4.75 53.61 10.55
CA MET A 3 -4.73 52.80 11.77
C MET A 3 -5.74 53.24 12.84
N ILE A 4 -5.95 54.53 12.97
CA ILE A 4 -6.92 55.06 13.91
C ILE A 4 -8.34 54.79 13.43
N PHE A 5 -8.59 54.95 12.11
CA PHE A 5 -9.87 54.68 11.47
C PHE A 5 -10.28 53.21 11.60
N MET A 6 -9.32 52.31 11.49
CA MET A 6 -9.53 50.84 11.62
C MET A 6 -10.18 50.42 12.94
N LYS A 7 -9.92 51.16 14.02
CA LYS A 7 -10.51 50.83 15.37
C LYS A 7 -12.01 51.02 15.43
N TYR A 8 -12.56 51.85 14.53
CA TYR A 8 -14.00 52.16 14.49
C TYR A 8 -14.77 51.28 13.51
N LEU A 9 -14.09 50.53 12.61
CA LEU A 9 -14.72 49.65 11.65
C LEU A 9 -15.20 48.35 12.26
N GLN A 10 -16.43 47.99 11.97
CA GLN A 10 -16.97 46.66 12.28
C GLN A 10 -16.26 45.58 11.47
N PRO A 11 -16.21 44.30 11.92
CA PRO A 11 -15.56 43.21 11.17
C PRO A 11 -16.04 43.05 9.72
N SER A 12 -17.34 43.26 9.46
CA SER A 12 -17.93 43.22 8.10
C SER A 12 -17.44 44.38 7.23
N GLU A 13 -17.29 45.57 7.81
CA GLU A 13 -16.81 46.78 7.12
C GLU A 13 -15.32 46.64 6.77
N ARG A 14 -14.52 46.03 7.67
CA ARG A 14 -13.09 45.72 7.39
C ARG A 14 -12.94 44.84 6.16
N LEU A 15 -13.80 43.83 6.00
CA LEU A 15 -13.81 43.00 4.79
C LEU A 15 -14.15 43.86 3.54
N GLY A 16 -15.18 44.69 3.63
CA GLY A 16 -15.55 45.58 2.53
C GLY A 16 -14.41 46.51 2.09
N VAL A 17 -13.71 47.12 3.05
CA VAL A 17 -12.54 47.96 2.82
C VAL A 17 -11.38 47.15 2.21
N PHE A 18 -11.12 45.93 2.70
CA PHE A 18 -10.11 45.03 2.14
C PHE A 18 -10.40 44.71 0.67
N LEU A 19 -11.62 44.30 0.36
CA LEU A 19 -12.04 43.99 -1.01
C LEU A 19 -11.95 45.20 -1.96
N ALA A 20 -12.36 46.37 -1.49
CA ALA A 20 -12.24 47.63 -2.25
C ALA A 20 -10.75 48.00 -2.51
N ALA A 21 -9.89 47.83 -1.50
CA ALA A 21 -8.45 48.05 -1.66
C ALA A 21 -7.84 47.09 -2.69
N VAL A 22 -8.14 45.77 -2.63
CA VAL A 22 -7.67 44.80 -3.64
C VAL A 22 -8.13 45.17 -5.05
N GLN A 23 -9.37 45.65 -5.21
CA GLN A 23 -9.87 46.11 -6.51
C GLN A 23 -9.15 47.38 -7.00
N SER A 24 -8.85 48.29 -6.09
CA SER A 24 -8.16 49.54 -6.39
C SER A 24 -6.72 49.37 -6.85
N MET A 25 -6.07 48.24 -6.47
CA MET A 25 -4.73 47.87 -6.97
C MET A 25 -4.67 47.67 -8.50
N ARG A 26 -5.81 47.52 -9.15
CA ARG A 26 -5.92 47.38 -10.61
C ARG A 26 -5.92 48.74 -11.31
N ALA A 27 -6.02 49.82 -10.56
CA ALA A 27 -6.07 51.17 -11.11
C ALA A 27 -4.72 51.57 -11.75
N PRO A 28 -4.71 52.36 -12.84
CA PRO A 28 -3.48 52.79 -13.49
C PRO A 28 -2.72 53.86 -12.71
N SER A 29 -3.32 54.45 -11.67
CA SER A 29 -2.70 55.48 -10.85
C SER A 29 -1.75 54.89 -9.83
N PRO A 30 -0.41 55.21 -9.87
CA PRO A 30 0.56 54.67 -8.91
C PRO A 30 0.21 55.02 -7.46
N HIS A 31 -0.21 56.23 -7.20
CA HIS A 31 -0.52 56.69 -5.85
C HIS A 31 -1.72 55.95 -5.23
N SER A 32 -2.80 55.70 -5.99
CA SER A 32 -3.93 54.93 -5.47
C SER A 32 -3.58 53.46 -5.28
N THR A 33 -2.70 52.92 -6.11
CA THR A 33 -2.21 51.54 -5.98
C THR A 33 -1.31 51.36 -4.74
N GLU A 34 -0.42 52.31 -4.44
CA GLU A 34 0.41 52.31 -3.24
C GLU A 34 -0.41 52.43 -1.95
N LEU A 35 -1.39 53.33 -1.95
CA LEU A 35 -2.31 53.49 -0.84
C LEU A 35 -3.12 52.20 -0.58
N ALA A 36 -3.66 51.62 -1.66
CA ALA A 36 -4.41 50.37 -1.60
C ALA A 36 -3.51 49.20 -1.07
N ALA A 37 -2.26 49.14 -1.51
CA ALA A 37 -1.28 48.16 -1.03
C ALA A 37 -1.05 48.30 0.48
N HIS A 38 -0.80 49.51 0.95
CA HIS A 38 -0.63 49.76 2.39
C HIS A 38 -1.89 49.43 3.22
N MET A 39 -3.08 49.71 2.68
CA MET A 39 -4.34 49.35 3.33
C MET A 39 -4.50 47.83 3.45
N VAL A 40 -4.19 47.07 2.41
CA VAL A 40 -4.22 45.58 2.44
C VAL A 40 -3.25 45.04 3.47
N ASP A 41 -2.00 45.55 3.54
CA ASP A 41 -1.00 45.15 4.52
C ASP A 41 -1.51 45.35 5.95
N VAL A 42 -2.03 46.52 6.28
CA VAL A 42 -2.53 46.83 7.62
C VAL A 42 -3.74 45.97 7.95
N LEU A 43 -4.70 45.81 7.04
CA LEU A 43 -5.89 44.99 7.27
C LEU A 43 -5.57 43.54 7.43
N ALA A 44 -4.65 42.96 6.66
CA ALA A 44 -4.23 41.57 6.76
C ALA A 44 -3.49 41.29 8.08
N ALA A 45 -2.70 42.24 8.57
CA ALA A 45 -1.96 42.13 9.83
C ALA A 45 -2.88 42.22 11.06
N GLU A 46 -3.73 43.25 11.08
CA GLU A 46 -4.50 43.66 12.27
C GLU A 46 -5.87 42.96 12.38
N THR A 47 -6.39 42.37 11.30
CA THR A 47 -7.73 41.77 11.28
C THR A 47 -7.66 40.26 11.37
N ASP A 48 -8.41 39.68 12.31
CA ASP A 48 -8.68 38.24 12.33
C ASP A 48 -9.98 37.96 11.56
N PHE A 49 -9.84 37.63 10.28
CA PHE A 49 -10.97 37.34 9.41
C PHE A 49 -11.64 36.01 9.76
N HIS A 50 -12.98 35.98 9.82
CA HIS A 50 -13.74 34.75 10.05
C HIS A 50 -13.71 33.82 8.82
N SER A 51 -13.97 32.54 9.06
CA SER A 51 -13.89 31.48 8.01
C SER A 51 -14.64 31.84 6.72
N GLY A 52 -15.86 32.38 6.81
CA GLY A 52 -16.63 32.79 5.63
C GLY A 52 -16.04 33.99 4.87
N GLN A 53 -15.25 34.83 5.53
CA GLN A 53 -14.62 36.01 4.91
C GLN A 53 -13.37 35.63 4.11
N VAL A 54 -12.64 34.59 4.52
CA VAL A 54 -11.41 34.12 3.88
C VAL A 54 -11.68 33.75 2.40
N LEU A 55 -12.79 33.08 2.12
CA LEU A 55 -13.19 32.72 0.77
C LEU A 55 -13.32 33.97 -0.14
N HIS A 56 -13.99 35.00 0.35
CA HIS A 56 -14.17 36.24 -0.40
C HIS A 56 -12.84 36.95 -0.69
N ILE A 57 -11.95 36.98 0.31
CA ILE A 57 -10.61 37.56 0.18
C ILE A 57 -9.77 36.79 -0.86
N VAL A 58 -9.66 35.49 -0.71
CA VAL A 58 -8.89 34.64 -1.64
C VAL A 58 -9.43 34.77 -3.07
N TRP A 59 -10.75 34.81 -3.22
CA TRP A 59 -11.38 34.97 -4.52
C TRP A 59 -11.15 36.36 -5.14
N ALA A 60 -11.20 37.42 -4.34
CA ALA A 60 -10.89 38.77 -4.79
C ALA A 60 -9.43 38.90 -5.26
N ILE A 61 -8.49 38.33 -4.50
CA ILE A 61 -7.07 38.30 -4.89
C ILE A 61 -6.90 37.51 -6.18
N TYR A 62 -7.47 36.30 -6.28
CA TYR A 62 -7.40 35.44 -7.47
C TYR A 62 -7.87 36.17 -8.73
N ARG A 63 -8.99 36.91 -8.64
CA ARG A 63 -9.54 37.68 -9.79
C ARG A 63 -8.73 38.92 -10.12
N SER A 64 -8.11 39.55 -9.14
CA SER A 64 -7.41 40.82 -9.34
C SER A 64 -5.96 40.65 -9.80
N LEU A 65 -5.31 39.56 -9.36
CA LEU A 65 -3.89 39.31 -9.59
C LEU A 65 -3.45 39.40 -11.06
N PRO A 66 -4.21 38.92 -12.08
CA PRO A 66 -3.80 39.05 -13.47
C PRO A 66 -3.73 40.49 -13.99
N SER A 67 -4.43 41.40 -13.33
CA SER A 67 -4.52 42.81 -13.72
C SER A 67 -3.61 43.74 -12.91
N VAL A 68 -3.05 43.26 -11.79
CA VAL A 68 -2.14 44.05 -10.95
C VAL A 68 -0.74 44.06 -11.57
N ARG A 69 -0.16 45.25 -11.77
CA ARG A 69 1.16 45.43 -12.38
C ARG A 69 2.21 46.01 -11.45
N ALA A 70 1.79 46.75 -10.43
CA ALA A 70 2.70 47.39 -9.49
C ALA A 70 3.35 46.40 -8.55
N ALA A 71 4.69 46.42 -8.46
CA ALA A 71 5.46 45.48 -7.64
C ALA A 71 5.08 45.54 -6.15
N LEU A 72 4.85 46.72 -5.60
CA LEU A 72 4.40 46.92 -4.22
C LEU A 72 3.04 46.26 -3.96
N ALA A 73 2.09 46.41 -4.90
CA ALA A 73 0.78 45.79 -4.77
C ALA A 73 0.88 44.24 -4.81
N LEU A 74 1.70 43.68 -5.70
CA LEU A 74 1.97 42.23 -5.74
C LEU A 74 2.56 41.74 -4.42
N GLN A 75 3.57 42.43 -3.87
CA GLN A 75 4.16 42.10 -2.59
C GLN A 75 3.16 42.16 -1.42
N SER A 76 2.26 43.13 -1.42
CA SER A 76 1.21 43.23 -0.39
C SER A 76 0.18 42.10 -0.50
N LEU A 77 -0.18 41.70 -1.73
CA LEU A 77 -1.05 40.53 -1.94
C LEU A 77 -0.38 39.23 -1.49
N ASP A 78 0.92 39.07 -1.79
CA ASP A 78 1.71 37.91 -1.36
C ASP A 78 1.80 37.82 0.18
N ARG A 79 2.05 38.96 0.85
CA ARG A 79 2.06 39.03 2.32
C ARG A 79 0.68 38.74 2.92
N ALA A 80 -0.38 39.26 2.32
CA ALA A 80 -1.75 38.97 2.78
C ALA A 80 -2.08 37.48 2.67
N LEU A 81 -1.70 36.82 1.56
CA LEU A 81 -1.87 35.36 1.37
C LEU A 81 -1.06 34.57 2.38
N LEU A 82 0.19 34.95 2.63
CA LEU A 82 1.06 34.32 3.63
C LEU A 82 0.47 34.42 5.04
N LEU A 83 -0.03 35.59 5.42
CA LEU A 83 -0.68 35.81 6.71
C LEU A 83 -1.96 35.00 6.85
N LEU A 84 -2.79 34.94 5.80
CA LEU A 84 -3.99 34.10 5.79
C LEU A 84 -3.64 32.62 5.91
N ALA A 85 -2.65 32.14 5.16
CA ALA A 85 -2.16 30.76 5.24
C ALA A 85 -1.60 30.41 6.62
N SER A 86 -0.98 31.39 7.28
CA SER A 86 -0.45 31.23 8.64
C SER A 86 -1.53 31.25 9.72
N LYS A 87 -2.52 32.17 9.62
CA LYS A 87 -3.58 32.33 10.64
C LYS A 87 -4.74 31.36 10.43
N ARG A 88 -5.13 31.09 9.18
CA ARG A 88 -6.29 30.30 8.76
C ARG A 88 -5.96 29.33 7.62
N PRO A 89 -5.04 28.38 7.81
CA PRO A 89 -4.55 27.50 6.75
C PRO A 89 -5.68 26.68 6.09
N ARG A 90 -6.58 26.13 6.91
CA ARG A 90 -7.67 25.28 6.46
C ARG A 90 -8.60 26.00 5.47
N GLU A 91 -9.05 27.18 5.88
CA GLU A 91 -9.96 27.99 5.08
C GLU A 91 -9.28 28.54 3.83
N THR A 92 -8.02 28.95 3.94
CA THR A 92 -7.25 29.53 2.83
C THR A 92 -6.97 28.48 1.76
N VAL A 93 -6.53 27.29 2.16
CA VAL A 93 -6.29 26.15 1.25
C VAL A 93 -7.58 25.72 0.57
N ALA A 94 -8.67 25.53 1.33
CA ALA A 94 -9.96 25.14 0.78
C ALA A 94 -10.52 26.19 -0.18
N SER A 95 -10.37 27.49 0.13
CA SER A 95 -10.81 28.59 -0.71
C SER A 95 -10.05 28.64 -2.03
N LEU A 96 -8.73 28.48 -2.00
CA LEU A 96 -7.93 28.50 -3.23
C LEU A 96 -8.18 27.28 -4.11
N LEU A 97 -8.40 26.09 -3.54
CA LEU A 97 -8.83 24.91 -4.28
C LEU A 97 -10.20 25.10 -4.93
N GLN A 98 -11.13 25.82 -4.28
CA GLN A 98 -12.43 26.17 -4.88
C GLN A 98 -12.30 27.21 -6.02
N CYS A 99 -11.39 28.17 -5.89
CA CYS A 99 -11.14 29.16 -6.93
C CYS A 99 -10.55 28.56 -8.21
N SER A 100 -9.71 27.54 -8.07
CA SER A 100 -8.99 26.95 -9.20
C SER A 100 -8.74 25.46 -8.97
N LEU A 101 -9.67 24.63 -9.42
CA LEU A 101 -9.56 23.17 -9.34
C LEU A 101 -8.43 22.61 -10.20
N THR A 102 -8.13 23.28 -11.33
CA THR A 102 -7.06 22.88 -12.26
C THR A 102 -5.71 23.50 -11.93
N CYS A 103 -5.63 24.30 -10.88
CA CYS A 103 -4.42 25.01 -10.46
C CYS A 103 -3.81 25.84 -11.61
N THR A 104 -4.57 26.84 -12.09
CA THR A 104 -4.12 27.78 -13.13
C THR A 104 -2.84 28.51 -12.73
N SER A 105 -2.16 29.17 -13.68
CA SER A 105 -0.93 29.94 -13.41
C SER A 105 -1.11 30.98 -12.30
N VAL A 106 -2.28 31.61 -12.22
CA VAL A 106 -2.65 32.54 -11.14
C VAL A 106 -2.67 31.81 -9.79
N ALA A 107 -3.31 30.64 -9.73
CA ALA A 107 -3.33 29.85 -8.51
C ALA A 107 -1.92 29.39 -8.10
N VAL A 108 -1.06 28.98 -9.06
CA VAL A 108 0.34 28.62 -8.79
C VAL A 108 1.09 29.77 -8.13
N THR A 109 0.93 31.00 -8.61
CA THR A 109 1.52 32.19 -7.98
C THR A 109 1.03 32.36 -6.55
N MET A 110 -0.28 32.20 -6.32
CA MET A 110 -0.86 32.29 -4.96
C MET A 110 -0.36 31.17 -4.04
N TRP A 111 -0.25 29.93 -4.52
CA TRP A 111 0.34 28.83 -3.74
C TRP A 111 1.78 29.12 -3.34
N ARG A 112 2.60 29.67 -4.26
CA ARG A 112 3.98 30.06 -3.96
C ARG A 112 4.07 31.15 -2.90
N ALA A 113 3.19 32.13 -2.95
CA ALA A 113 3.10 33.16 -1.93
C ALA A 113 2.73 32.59 -0.55
N MET A 114 1.76 31.68 -0.50
CA MET A 114 1.33 31.02 0.75
C MET A 114 2.42 30.19 1.44
N VAL A 115 3.39 29.66 0.67
CA VAL A 115 4.47 28.80 1.16
C VAL A 115 5.85 29.46 1.09
N SER A 116 5.90 30.79 1.11
CA SER A 116 7.15 31.55 1.07
C SER A 116 7.95 31.46 2.37
N GLU A 117 7.32 31.12 3.48
CA GLU A 117 7.96 30.96 4.79
C GLU A 117 7.71 29.57 5.38
N PRO A 118 8.72 28.95 6.06
CA PRO A 118 8.63 27.60 6.59
C PRO A 118 7.39 27.30 7.47
N PRO A 119 7.02 28.15 8.45
CA PRO A 119 5.87 27.88 9.31
C PRO A 119 4.51 27.86 8.58
N ALA A 120 4.38 28.65 7.52
CA ALA A 120 3.19 28.63 6.67
C ALA A 120 3.20 27.42 5.73
N THR A 121 4.36 27.05 5.19
CA THR A 121 4.56 25.87 4.36
C THR A 121 4.15 24.60 5.10
N GLU A 122 4.60 24.41 6.34
CA GLU A 122 4.22 23.28 7.17
C GLU A 122 2.69 23.18 7.31
N ARG A 123 2.02 24.27 7.66
CA ARG A 123 0.56 24.31 7.83
C ARG A 123 -0.20 24.01 6.54
N VAL A 124 0.25 24.58 5.42
CA VAL A 124 -0.35 24.35 4.11
C VAL A 124 -0.18 22.89 3.67
N LEU A 125 1.01 22.31 3.85
CA LEU A 125 1.28 20.91 3.52
C LEU A 125 0.45 19.95 4.39
N HIS A 126 0.30 20.22 5.69
CA HIS A 126 -0.56 19.43 6.58
C HIS A 126 -2.03 19.49 6.15
N GLU A 127 -2.50 20.67 5.72
CA GLU A 127 -3.88 20.81 5.27
C GLU A 127 -4.14 20.10 3.94
N LEU A 128 -3.21 20.18 2.96
CA LEU A 128 -3.28 19.41 1.74
C LEU A 128 -3.24 17.89 2.00
N LEU A 129 -2.37 17.45 2.92
CA LEU A 129 -2.33 16.06 3.38
C LEU A 129 -3.66 15.62 3.97
N ARG A 130 -4.25 16.43 4.84
CA ARG A 130 -5.57 16.15 5.43
C ARG A 130 -6.66 16.01 4.36
N ILE A 131 -6.64 16.85 3.34
CA ILE A 131 -7.59 16.78 2.23
C ILE A 131 -7.40 15.49 1.44
N LEU A 132 -6.16 15.09 1.15
CA LEU A 132 -5.85 13.85 0.46
C LEU A 132 -6.30 12.62 1.25
N MET A 133 -6.13 12.61 2.57
CA MET A 133 -6.47 11.48 3.44
C MET A 133 -7.97 11.39 3.80
N ASN A 134 -8.73 12.46 3.67
CA ASN A 134 -10.12 12.54 4.16
C ASN A 134 -11.17 11.94 3.22
N GLN A 135 -10.76 11.20 2.18
CA GLN A 135 -11.67 10.63 1.18
C GLN A 135 -12.52 9.46 1.68
N SER A 136 -12.05 8.72 2.69
CA SER A 136 -12.62 7.41 3.07
C SER A 136 -13.52 7.42 4.29
N GLY A 137 -13.44 8.45 5.14
CA GLY A 137 -13.99 8.40 6.50
C GLY A 137 -15.38 8.99 6.70
N CYS A 138 -15.97 9.65 5.72
CA CYS A 138 -17.15 10.46 5.99
C CYS A 138 -18.47 9.71 5.74
N LYS A 139 -19.17 9.36 6.83
CA LYS A 139 -20.60 8.92 6.84
C LYS A 139 -21.56 10.10 6.59
N THR A 140 -21.15 11.09 5.77
CA THR A 140 -21.93 12.28 5.44
C THR A 140 -22.79 12.10 4.20
N SER A 141 -23.68 13.07 3.93
CA SER A 141 -24.58 13.07 2.77
C SER A 141 -23.82 12.92 1.44
N THR A 142 -24.45 12.38 0.43
CA THR A 142 -23.88 12.13 -0.91
C THR A 142 -23.29 13.39 -1.56
N SER A 143 -23.91 14.56 -1.36
CA SER A 143 -23.45 15.85 -1.90
C SER A 143 -22.12 16.30 -1.26
N THR A 144 -21.98 16.15 0.06
CA THR A 144 -20.74 16.51 0.79
C THR A 144 -19.59 15.58 0.41
N LYS A 145 -19.87 14.28 0.22
CA LYS A 145 -18.86 13.31 -0.26
C LYS A 145 -18.32 13.67 -1.64
N HIS A 146 -19.18 14.09 -2.56
CA HIS A 146 -18.77 14.47 -3.90
C HIS A 146 -17.85 15.70 -3.87
N HIS A 147 -18.15 16.70 -3.06
CA HIS A 147 -17.33 17.90 -2.92
C HIS A 147 -15.94 17.59 -2.33
N LEU A 148 -15.87 16.75 -1.31
CA LEU A 148 -14.59 16.31 -0.70
C LEU A 148 -13.73 15.52 -1.68
N ARG A 149 -14.33 14.64 -2.49
CA ARG A 149 -13.62 13.90 -3.54
C ARG A 149 -13.02 14.83 -4.58
N ILE A 150 -13.77 15.84 -5.03
CA ILE A 150 -13.30 16.85 -6.00
C ILE A 150 -12.11 17.62 -5.42
N GLN A 151 -12.17 18.05 -4.17
CA GLN A 151 -11.08 18.77 -3.53
C GLN A 151 -9.82 17.91 -3.43
N ALA A 152 -9.96 16.63 -3.11
CA ALA A 152 -8.84 15.72 -3.04
C ALA A 152 -8.19 15.46 -4.41
N LEU A 153 -8.99 15.34 -5.48
CA LEU A 153 -8.47 15.26 -6.84
C LEU A 153 -7.71 16.53 -7.24
N ALA A 154 -8.22 17.70 -6.84
CA ALA A 154 -7.59 18.99 -7.11
C ALA A 154 -6.31 19.23 -6.29
N ALA A 155 -6.17 18.63 -5.10
CA ALA A 155 -5.06 18.89 -4.18
C ALA A 155 -3.68 18.39 -4.68
N ALA A 156 -3.66 17.40 -5.55
CA ALA A 156 -2.41 16.82 -6.07
C ALA A 156 -1.61 17.81 -6.93
N ARG A 157 -2.29 18.69 -7.68
CA ARG A 157 -1.60 19.65 -8.56
C ARG A 157 -0.88 20.74 -7.79
N PRO A 158 -1.51 21.50 -6.85
CA PRO A 158 -0.77 22.44 -6.03
C PRO A 158 0.32 21.78 -5.18
N LEU A 159 0.09 20.58 -4.68
CA LEU A 159 1.13 19.85 -3.97
C LEU A 159 2.37 19.60 -4.86
N HIS A 160 2.18 19.22 -6.13
CA HIS A 160 3.28 19.11 -7.09
C HIS A 160 4.04 20.43 -7.22
N GLU A 161 3.34 21.57 -7.42
CA GLU A 161 3.96 22.88 -7.58
C GLU A 161 4.73 23.33 -6.32
N ILE A 162 4.18 23.06 -5.13
CA ILE A 162 4.84 23.34 -3.84
C ILE A 162 6.10 22.49 -3.66
N LEU A 163 6.06 21.19 -3.97
CA LEU A 163 7.18 20.27 -3.81
C LEU A 163 8.36 20.55 -4.75
N LEU A 164 8.14 21.30 -5.82
CA LEU A 164 9.22 21.80 -6.71
C LEU A 164 10.01 22.96 -6.10
N LEU A 165 9.47 23.64 -5.09
CA LEU A 165 10.10 24.79 -4.47
C LEU A 165 11.22 24.35 -3.50
N PRO A 166 12.40 24.97 -3.56
CA PRO A 166 13.47 24.66 -2.61
C PRO A 166 13.09 24.93 -1.14
N THR A 167 12.23 25.92 -0.91
CA THR A 167 11.75 26.35 0.42
C THR A 167 10.89 25.31 1.12
N SER A 168 10.25 24.39 0.39
CA SER A 168 9.36 23.36 0.97
C SER A 168 10.07 22.06 1.33
N ARG A 169 11.37 21.91 1.02
CA ARG A 169 12.09 20.63 1.18
C ARG A 169 12.19 20.17 2.63
N GLY A 170 12.42 21.08 3.56
CA GLY A 170 12.54 20.77 4.99
C GLY A 170 11.24 20.20 5.54
N GLU A 171 10.15 20.89 5.30
CA GLU A 171 8.82 20.57 5.75
C GLU A 171 8.28 19.32 5.07
N ALA A 172 8.50 19.17 3.75
CA ALA A 172 8.15 17.97 3.01
C ALA A 172 8.88 16.73 3.52
N LYS A 173 10.14 16.85 3.92
CA LYS A 173 10.93 15.77 4.52
C LYS A 173 10.40 15.39 5.90
N ALA A 174 9.96 16.34 6.71
CA ALA A 174 9.40 16.10 8.04
C ALA A 174 8.13 15.26 7.99
N ILE A 175 7.26 15.48 7.00
CA ILE A 175 5.99 14.75 6.82
C ILE A 175 6.02 13.76 5.66
N PHE A 176 7.22 13.38 5.19
CA PHE A 176 7.41 12.48 4.05
C PHE A 176 6.61 11.18 4.15
N PRO A 177 6.64 10.42 5.29
CA PRO A 177 5.90 9.17 5.39
C PRO A 177 4.41 9.33 5.09
N GLN A 178 3.79 10.36 5.66
CA GLN A 178 2.37 10.64 5.49
C GLN A 178 2.02 11.06 4.06
N LEU A 179 2.81 11.97 3.46
CA LEU A 179 2.62 12.42 2.08
C LEU A 179 2.83 11.28 1.08
N PHE A 180 3.83 10.44 1.31
CA PHE A 180 4.12 9.28 0.47
C PHE A 180 2.94 8.32 0.41
N LEU A 181 2.41 7.93 1.58
CA LEU A 181 1.25 7.05 1.67
C LEU A 181 -0.01 7.70 1.07
N ALA A 182 -0.27 8.97 1.41
CA ALA A 182 -1.43 9.69 0.88
C ALA A 182 -1.42 9.76 -0.65
N LEU A 183 -0.26 10.01 -1.27
CA LEU A 183 -0.14 10.06 -2.73
C LEU A 183 -0.29 8.68 -3.38
N LEU A 184 0.25 7.61 -2.79
CA LEU A 184 0.05 6.25 -3.30
C LEU A 184 -1.42 5.82 -3.21
N PHE A 185 -2.10 6.13 -2.10
CA PHE A 185 -3.53 5.89 -1.96
C PHE A 185 -4.35 6.71 -2.95
N GLN A 186 -3.95 7.96 -3.17
CA GLN A 186 -4.59 8.83 -4.16
C GLN A 186 -4.45 8.30 -5.59
N VAL A 187 -3.28 7.76 -5.97
CA VAL A 187 -3.10 7.09 -7.27
C VAL A 187 -4.11 5.96 -7.41
N SER A 188 -4.20 5.05 -6.44
CA SER A 188 -5.11 3.92 -6.50
C SER A 188 -6.58 4.35 -6.53
N PHE A 189 -6.94 5.32 -5.70
CA PHE A 189 -8.29 5.89 -5.70
C PHE A 189 -8.66 6.49 -7.06
N THR A 190 -7.74 7.23 -7.69
CA THR A 190 -8.01 7.88 -8.98
C THR A 190 -8.05 6.89 -10.14
N THR A 191 -7.37 5.76 -10.07
CA THR A 191 -7.45 4.68 -11.06
C THR A 191 -8.75 3.86 -10.96
N GLU A 192 -9.32 3.75 -9.77
CA GLU A 192 -10.59 3.04 -9.51
C GLU A 192 -11.84 3.88 -9.85
N LEU A 193 -11.69 5.21 -10.01
CA LEU A 193 -12.80 6.09 -10.38
C LEU A 193 -13.34 5.73 -11.76
N LYS A 194 -14.66 5.56 -11.86
CA LYS A 194 -15.34 5.37 -13.14
C LYS A 194 -15.11 6.59 -14.03
N LEU A 195 -14.86 6.38 -15.32
CA LEU A 195 -14.61 7.44 -16.30
C LEU A 195 -15.65 8.57 -16.24
N GLN A 196 -16.90 8.24 -15.97
CA GLN A 196 -18.02 9.21 -15.86
C GLN A 196 -17.84 10.20 -14.70
N GLU A 197 -17.34 9.76 -13.52
CA GLU A 197 -17.13 10.66 -12.37
C GLU A 197 -15.97 11.62 -12.62
N VAL A 198 -14.97 11.18 -13.37
CA VAL A 198 -13.81 11.99 -13.77
C VAL A 198 -14.18 12.92 -14.94
N GLN A 199 -15.00 12.47 -15.90
CA GLN A 199 -15.45 13.27 -17.04
C GLN A 199 -16.30 14.47 -16.60
N VAL A 200 -17.23 14.31 -15.69
CA VAL A 200 -18.04 15.41 -15.17
C VAL A 200 -17.19 16.52 -14.53
N PHE A 201 -16.06 16.12 -13.91
CA PHE A 201 -15.11 17.09 -13.35
C PHE A 201 -14.33 17.84 -14.44
N TRP A 202 -13.95 17.16 -15.55
CA TRP A 202 -13.08 17.70 -16.59
C TRP A 202 -13.83 18.32 -17.76
N GLU A 203 -15.04 17.90 -18.09
CA GLU A 203 -15.84 18.49 -19.16
C GLU A 203 -16.16 19.98 -18.95
N LYS A 204 -16.21 20.40 -17.68
CA LYS A 204 -16.32 21.82 -17.33
C LYS A 204 -15.00 22.60 -17.43
N HIS A 205 -13.84 21.93 -17.56
CA HIS A 205 -12.51 22.54 -17.38
C HIS A 205 -11.50 22.09 -18.45
N GLN A 206 -11.94 21.89 -19.67
CA GLN A 206 -11.27 21.25 -20.83
C GLN A 206 -9.89 21.79 -21.27
N GLN A 207 -9.23 22.67 -20.54
CA GLN A 207 -7.97 23.29 -21.01
C GLN A 207 -6.68 22.65 -20.50
N ASP A 208 -6.73 21.70 -19.58
CA ASP A 208 -5.51 21.08 -19.02
C ASP A 208 -5.39 19.59 -19.38
N LEU A 209 -4.29 19.26 -20.08
CA LEU A 209 -3.90 17.92 -20.55
C LEU A 209 -3.53 16.93 -19.42
N LEU A 210 -3.56 17.34 -18.16
CA LEU A 210 -3.15 16.52 -17.04
C LEU A 210 -4.36 15.95 -16.29
N THR A 211 -4.61 14.66 -16.48
CA THR A 211 -5.60 13.93 -15.67
C THR A 211 -5.23 13.93 -14.19
N PRO A 212 -6.18 13.77 -13.23
CA PRO A 212 -5.90 13.70 -11.80
C PRO A 212 -4.84 12.68 -11.44
N VAL A 213 -4.89 11.49 -12.06
CA VAL A 213 -3.89 10.43 -11.85
C VAL A 213 -2.50 10.90 -12.24
N ARG A 214 -2.35 11.54 -13.41
CA ARG A 214 -1.05 12.07 -13.85
C ARG A 214 -0.55 13.15 -12.90
N SER A 215 -1.41 14.04 -12.43
CA SER A 215 -1.04 15.07 -11.45
C SER A 215 -0.55 14.44 -10.13
N THR A 216 -1.21 13.38 -9.66
CA THR A 216 -0.81 12.65 -8.46
C THR A 216 0.54 11.95 -8.63
N VAL A 217 0.77 11.30 -9.78
CA VAL A 217 2.06 10.68 -10.11
C VAL A 217 3.17 11.72 -10.20
N GLN A 218 2.91 12.91 -10.77
CA GLN A 218 3.90 14.00 -10.81
C GLN A 218 4.21 14.53 -9.41
N ALA A 219 3.21 14.66 -8.54
CA ALA A 219 3.41 15.05 -7.15
C ALA A 219 4.26 14.00 -6.38
N LEU A 220 4.02 12.71 -6.61
CA LEU A 220 4.82 11.63 -6.04
C LEU A 220 6.28 11.68 -6.51
N LYS A 221 6.52 11.89 -7.82
CA LYS A 221 7.87 12.10 -8.38
C LYS A 221 8.57 13.31 -7.73
N ALA A 222 7.85 14.43 -7.61
CA ALA A 222 8.39 15.64 -6.99
C ALA A 222 8.71 15.41 -5.52
N LEU A 223 7.85 14.72 -4.76
CA LEU A 223 8.08 14.36 -3.37
C LEU A 223 9.37 13.54 -3.22
N LEU A 224 9.52 12.46 -3.97
CA LEU A 224 10.71 11.61 -3.91
C LEU A 224 11.99 12.37 -4.24
N ARG A 225 11.96 13.27 -5.24
CA ARG A 225 13.10 14.14 -5.57
C ARG A 225 13.40 15.15 -4.46
N SER A 226 12.38 15.73 -3.84
CA SER A 226 12.53 16.76 -2.80
C SER A 226 13.22 16.22 -1.55
N VAL A 227 13.02 14.93 -1.24
CA VAL A 227 13.66 14.26 -0.08
C VAL A 227 15.00 13.58 -0.41
N GLY A 228 15.50 13.74 -1.63
CA GLY A 228 16.81 13.23 -2.04
C GLY A 228 16.82 11.86 -2.70
N LEU A 229 15.66 11.29 -3.03
CA LEU A 229 15.51 9.97 -3.69
C LEU A 229 15.51 10.08 -5.22
N GLY A 230 16.34 10.94 -5.80
CA GLY A 230 16.43 11.15 -7.24
C GLY A 230 16.86 9.90 -8.02
N SER A 231 17.81 9.12 -7.48
CA SER A 231 18.27 7.85 -8.06
C SER A 231 17.16 6.79 -8.11
N GLN A 232 16.34 6.72 -7.06
CA GLN A 232 15.21 5.80 -7.01
C GLN A 232 14.12 6.20 -8.02
N VAL A 233 13.89 7.51 -8.21
CA VAL A 233 12.97 8.00 -9.26
C VAL A 233 13.42 7.54 -10.64
N LEU A 234 14.72 7.58 -10.94
CA LEU A 234 15.28 7.10 -12.20
C LEU A 234 15.17 5.56 -12.33
N ALA A 235 15.43 4.82 -11.25
CA ALA A 235 15.29 3.37 -11.23
C ALA A 235 13.83 2.93 -11.45
N ILE A 236 12.86 3.63 -10.86
CA ILE A 236 11.43 3.43 -11.06
C ILE A 236 11.04 3.76 -12.52
N GLU A 237 11.61 4.83 -13.08
CA GLU A 237 11.35 5.26 -14.46
C GLU A 237 11.86 4.25 -15.48
N ALA A 238 13.07 3.71 -15.27
CA ALA A 238 13.68 2.69 -16.12
C ALA A 238 12.85 1.39 -16.21
N GLN A 239 12.06 1.09 -15.17
CA GLN A 239 11.15 -0.06 -15.12
C GLN A 239 9.76 0.23 -15.72
N GLY A 240 9.50 1.44 -16.24
CA GLY A 240 8.20 1.81 -16.81
C GLY A 240 7.06 1.96 -15.77
N VAL A 241 7.39 2.02 -14.49
CA VAL A 241 6.42 1.99 -13.37
C VAL A 241 5.48 3.18 -13.38
N TRP A 242 5.96 4.35 -13.79
CA TRP A 242 5.10 5.54 -13.83
C TRP A 242 3.93 5.41 -14.81
N ALA A 243 4.14 4.69 -15.93
CA ALA A 243 3.06 4.36 -16.86
C ALA A 243 2.12 3.30 -16.26
N ALA A 244 2.65 2.32 -15.56
CA ALA A 244 1.87 1.28 -14.90
C ALA A 244 0.94 1.85 -13.81
N LEU A 245 1.39 2.86 -13.05
CA LEU A 245 0.56 3.56 -12.05
C LEU A 245 -0.64 4.29 -12.67
N LEU A 246 -0.62 4.59 -13.97
CA LEU A 246 -1.72 5.26 -14.67
C LEU A 246 -2.79 4.29 -15.18
N SER A 247 -2.54 2.98 -15.17
CA SER A 247 -3.45 1.95 -15.66
C SER A 247 -4.12 1.21 -14.51
N ALA A 248 -5.43 1.00 -14.59
CA ALA A 248 -6.19 0.25 -13.60
C ALA A 248 -5.71 -1.21 -13.46
N GLU A 249 -5.23 -1.83 -14.55
CA GLU A 249 -4.80 -3.23 -14.56
C GLU A 249 -3.42 -3.44 -13.91
N SER A 250 -2.53 -2.46 -14.00
CA SER A 250 -1.13 -2.59 -13.57
C SER A 250 -0.74 -1.70 -12.39
N HIS A 251 -1.66 -0.87 -11.86
CA HIS A 251 -1.32 0.09 -10.80
C HIS A 251 -0.80 -0.57 -9.52
N LEU A 252 -1.36 -1.73 -9.13
CA LEU A 252 -0.90 -2.46 -7.94
C LEU A 252 0.54 -2.97 -8.11
N TRP A 253 0.90 -3.43 -9.33
CA TRP A 253 2.29 -3.75 -9.64
C TRP A 253 3.18 -2.51 -9.52
N GLY A 254 2.72 -1.38 -10.06
CA GLY A 254 3.42 -0.11 -9.93
C GLY A 254 3.65 0.29 -8.47
N VAL A 255 2.63 0.16 -7.62
CA VAL A 255 2.73 0.40 -6.17
C VAL A 255 3.75 -0.53 -5.52
N GLN A 256 3.77 -1.82 -5.87
CA GLN A 256 4.75 -2.80 -5.34
C GLN A 256 6.18 -2.39 -5.66
N VAL A 257 6.44 -1.98 -6.90
CA VAL A 257 7.79 -1.56 -7.32
C VAL A 257 8.21 -0.28 -6.60
N VAL A 258 7.33 0.72 -6.51
CA VAL A 258 7.61 1.95 -5.75
C VAL A 258 7.92 1.63 -4.29
N ALA A 259 7.12 0.77 -3.65
CA ALA A 259 7.35 0.37 -2.26
C ALA A 259 8.68 -0.38 -2.07
N ARG A 260 9.05 -1.26 -3.02
CA ARG A 260 10.33 -1.98 -3.01
C ARG A 260 11.54 -1.05 -3.11
N GLU A 261 11.45 -0.01 -3.94
CA GLU A 261 12.54 0.97 -4.08
C GLU A 261 12.73 1.82 -2.81
N MET A 262 11.78 1.80 -1.88
CA MET A 262 11.92 2.46 -0.55
C MET A 262 12.87 1.71 0.40
N LYS A 263 13.45 0.58 0.01
CA LYS A 263 14.51 -0.12 0.76
C LYS A 263 15.71 0.77 1.06
N GLU A 264 15.99 1.74 0.20
CA GLU A 264 17.09 2.69 0.35
C GLU A 264 16.82 3.82 1.36
N LEU A 265 15.59 3.94 1.85
CA LEU A 265 15.26 4.88 2.91
C LEU A 265 15.99 4.55 4.22
N PRO A 266 16.34 5.56 5.04
CA PRO A 266 16.80 5.34 6.41
C PRO A 266 15.81 4.44 7.18
N ARG A 267 16.36 3.58 8.06
CA ARG A 267 15.53 2.65 8.87
C ARG A 267 14.41 3.39 9.61
N SER A 268 14.71 4.52 10.23
CA SER A 268 13.73 5.32 10.97
C SER A 268 12.52 5.74 10.13
N LEU A 269 12.72 6.12 8.87
CA LEU A 269 11.61 6.48 7.98
C LEU A 269 10.82 5.24 7.55
N ARG A 270 11.48 4.11 7.30
CA ARG A 270 10.80 2.86 6.95
C ARG A 270 9.93 2.36 8.11
N THR A 271 10.47 2.35 9.33
CA THR A 271 9.70 1.94 10.53
C THR A 271 8.51 2.87 10.78
N THR A 272 8.68 4.19 10.57
CA THR A 272 7.55 5.14 10.66
C THR A 272 6.46 4.84 9.62
N ILE A 273 6.83 4.53 8.37
CA ILE A 273 5.87 4.15 7.32
C ILE A 273 5.14 2.85 7.71
N ILE A 274 5.88 1.83 8.19
CA ILE A 274 5.29 0.56 8.63
C ILE A 274 4.30 0.80 9.78
N HIS A 275 4.69 1.58 10.78
CA HIS A 275 3.80 1.91 11.91
C HIS A 275 2.51 2.59 11.44
N GLN A 276 2.61 3.57 10.56
CA GLN A 276 1.44 4.25 9.99
C GLN A 276 0.55 3.30 9.18
N LEU A 277 1.15 2.38 8.39
CA LEU A 277 0.39 1.38 7.65
C LEU A 277 -0.34 0.41 8.60
N VAL A 278 0.29 -0.04 9.68
CA VAL A 278 -0.32 -0.90 10.69
C VAL A 278 -1.51 -0.19 11.34
N GLU A 279 -1.36 1.07 11.71
CA GLU A 279 -2.46 1.87 12.29
C GLU A 279 -3.62 2.07 11.30
N LEU A 280 -3.32 2.36 10.04
CA LEU A 280 -4.34 2.48 8.99
C LEU A 280 -5.08 1.16 8.73
N LEU A 281 -4.36 0.04 8.75
CA LEU A 281 -4.93 -1.28 8.54
C LEU A 281 -5.78 -1.78 9.73
N ARG A 282 -5.58 -1.24 10.93
CA ARG A 282 -6.42 -1.51 12.11
C ARG A 282 -7.76 -0.80 12.05
N THR A 283 -7.86 0.30 11.30
CA THR A 283 -9.11 1.04 11.15
C THR A 283 -10.05 0.30 10.20
N GLU A 284 -11.31 0.09 10.60
CA GLU A 284 -12.29 -0.62 9.79
C GLU A 284 -12.63 0.13 8.49
N ALA A 285 -12.76 -0.65 7.41
CA ALA A 285 -13.38 -0.27 6.13
C ALA A 285 -12.77 0.95 5.42
N SER A 286 -11.51 0.86 5.02
CA SER A 286 -10.97 1.78 4.02
C SER A 286 -10.80 1.06 2.67
N SER A 287 -11.17 1.73 1.58
CA SER A 287 -10.88 1.30 0.20
C SER A 287 -9.37 1.14 -0.05
N TRP A 288 -8.52 1.55 0.89
CA TRP A 288 -7.06 1.53 0.79
C TRP A 288 -6.40 0.29 1.41
N GLN A 289 -7.18 -0.57 2.06
CA GLN A 289 -6.61 -1.72 2.79
C GLN A 289 -5.76 -2.62 1.87
N THR A 290 -6.21 -2.87 0.66
CA THR A 290 -5.47 -3.69 -0.32
C THR A 290 -4.14 -3.03 -0.66
N VAL A 291 -4.15 -1.73 -0.99
CA VAL A 291 -2.94 -0.98 -1.33
C VAL A 291 -2.00 -0.87 -0.14
N ALA A 292 -2.54 -0.58 1.03
CA ALA A 292 -1.76 -0.51 2.28
C ALA A 292 -1.09 -1.85 2.60
N MET A 293 -1.80 -2.98 2.43
CA MET A 293 -1.24 -4.32 2.63
C MET A 293 -0.15 -4.65 1.60
N VAL A 294 -0.35 -4.25 0.34
CA VAL A 294 0.67 -4.40 -0.72
C VAL A 294 1.94 -3.62 -0.38
N ILE A 295 1.82 -2.35 0.05
CA ILE A 295 2.97 -1.54 0.46
C ILE A 295 3.65 -2.17 1.68
N LEU A 296 2.88 -2.55 2.70
CA LEU A 296 3.39 -3.18 3.92
C LEU A 296 4.18 -4.45 3.59
N SER A 297 3.62 -5.36 2.77
CA SER A 297 4.30 -6.60 2.40
C SER A 297 5.67 -6.35 1.77
N LYS A 298 5.78 -5.35 0.88
CA LYS A 298 7.04 -5.02 0.20
C LYS A 298 8.06 -4.34 1.11
N LEU A 299 7.63 -3.51 2.03
CA LEU A 299 8.52 -2.91 3.03
C LEU A 299 9.03 -3.94 4.03
N LEU A 300 8.20 -4.91 4.41
CA LEU A 300 8.60 -6.02 5.29
C LEU A 300 9.69 -6.90 4.66
N GLU A 301 9.70 -7.08 3.35
CA GLU A 301 10.77 -7.82 2.65
C GLU A 301 12.15 -7.16 2.77
N CYS A 302 12.21 -5.86 3.03
CA CYS A 302 13.42 -5.05 2.98
C CYS A 302 13.85 -4.47 4.33
N THR A 303 13.07 -4.68 5.39
CA THR A 303 13.29 -4.01 6.69
C THR A 303 13.59 -5.03 7.78
N GLU A 304 14.64 -4.78 8.55
CA GLU A 304 14.84 -5.49 9.81
C GLU A 304 13.87 -4.88 10.83
N LEU A 305 12.93 -5.70 11.28
CA LEU A 305 11.91 -5.34 12.25
C LEU A 305 12.45 -5.62 13.66
N GLY A 306 12.16 -4.69 14.57
CA GLY A 306 12.34 -4.85 16.00
C GLY A 306 11.00 -5.12 16.66
N ASP A 307 10.63 -4.24 17.61
CA ASP A 307 9.38 -4.30 18.37
C ASP A 307 8.12 -4.16 17.50
N GLU A 308 8.26 -3.62 16.29
CA GLU A 308 7.17 -3.48 15.32
C GLU A 308 6.63 -4.82 14.81
N LEU A 309 7.45 -5.88 14.86
CA LEU A 309 7.07 -7.18 14.33
C LEU A 309 5.87 -7.80 15.07
N ASP A 310 5.79 -7.65 16.38
CA ASP A 310 4.67 -8.16 17.17
C ASP A 310 3.35 -7.49 16.78
N CYS A 311 3.40 -6.18 16.51
CA CYS A 311 2.25 -5.43 16.00
C CYS A 311 1.80 -5.92 14.62
N VAL A 312 2.75 -6.21 13.72
CA VAL A 312 2.49 -6.74 12.37
C VAL A 312 1.92 -8.15 12.46
N VAL A 313 2.49 -9.03 13.27
CA VAL A 313 2.02 -10.41 13.48
C VAL A 313 0.60 -10.42 14.04
N SER A 314 0.30 -9.57 15.03
CA SER A 314 -1.05 -9.41 15.58
C SER A 314 -2.05 -8.93 14.52
N LEU A 315 -1.66 -7.98 13.68
CA LEU A 315 -2.46 -7.51 12.56
C LEU A 315 -2.75 -8.64 11.56
N PHE A 316 -1.75 -9.43 11.19
CA PHE A 316 -1.90 -10.56 10.27
C PHE A 316 -2.84 -11.63 10.83
N ALA A 317 -2.74 -11.94 12.14
CA ALA A 317 -3.68 -12.84 12.81
C ALA A 317 -5.15 -12.37 12.71
N SER A 318 -5.38 -11.06 12.76
CA SER A 318 -6.71 -10.47 12.57
C SER A 318 -7.22 -10.66 11.14
N TYR A 319 -6.39 -10.39 10.13
CA TYR A 319 -6.76 -10.51 8.72
C TYR A 319 -6.94 -11.97 8.26
N LEU A 320 -6.19 -12.91 8.81
CA LEU A 320 -6.38 -14.34 8.54
C LEU A 320 -7.77 -14.83 8.99
N ARG A 321 -8.32 -14.24 10.05
CA ARG A 321 -9.68 -14.54 10.54
C ARG A 321 -10.78 -13.77 9.82
N SER A 322 -10.44 -12.79 9.00
CA SER A 322 -11.41 -11.98 8.24
C SER A 322 -11.96 -12.79 7.06
N PRO A 323 -13.25 -12.62 6.70
CA PRO A 323 -13.85 -13.31 5.56
C PRO A 323 -13.40 -12.80 4.18
N CYS A 324 -12.49 -11.83 4.11
CA CYS A 324 -12.02 -11.24 2.85
C CYS A 324 -10.90 -12.09 2.23
N LEU A 325 -11.24 -13.00 1.31
CA LEU A 325 -10.30 -13.95 0.67
C LEU A 325 -9.12 -13.25 -0.03
N GLY A 326 -9.37 -12.17 -0.77
CA GLY A 326 -8.30 -11.44 -1.46
C GLY A 326 -7.26 -10.85 -0.51
N MET A 327 -7.68 -10.41 0.66
CA MET A 327 -6.79 -9.90 1.70
C MET A 327 -5.97 -11.01 2.35
N GLN A 328 -6.59 -12.17 2.58
CA GLN A 328 -5.90 -13.35 3.15
C GLN A 328 -4.72 -13.78 2.28
N SER A 329 -4.88 -13.83 0.96
CA SER A 329 -3.79 -14.17 0.03
C SER A 329 -2.62 -13.18 0.12
N LEU A 330 -2.88 -11.87 0.22
CA LEU A 330 -1.85 -10.86 0.40
C LEU A 330 -1.10 -11.01 1.74
N VAL A 331 -1.85 -11.26 2.81
CA VAL A 331 -1.29 -11.50 4.15
C VAL A 331 -0.40 -12.73 4.16
N LEU A 332 -0.84 -13.85 3.57
CA LEU A 332 -0.04 -15.07 3.49
C LEU A 332 1.27 -14.86 2.72
N ARG A 333 1.24 -14.10 1.62
CA ARG A 333 2.46 -13.73 0.88
C ARG A 333 3.41 -12.86 1.73
N ALA A 334 2.87 -11.95 2.54
CA ALA A 334 3.67 -11.15 3.45
C ALA A 334 4.30 -12.00 4.57
N ILE A 335 3.53 -12.95 5.14
CA ILE A 335 4.03 -13.89 6.15
C ILE A 335 5.13 -14.81 5.56
N LEU A 336 4.96 -15.27 4.32
CA LEU A 336 5.97 -16.08 3.64
C LEU A 336 7.31 -15.35 3.59
N GLY A 337 7.32 -14.07 3.19
CA GLY A 337 8.54 -13.25 3.20
C GLY A 337 9.17 -13.06 4.59
N LEU A 338 8.37 -13.11 5.66
CA LEU A 338 8.88 -13.08 7.04
C LEU A 338 9.43 -14.45 7.49
N THR A 339 8.81 -15.56 7.06
CA THR A 339 9.24 -16.92 7.42
C THR A 339 10.53 -17.36 6.74
N GLU A 340 10.83 -16.80 5.56
CA GLU A 340 12.08 -17.08 4.85
C GLU A 340 13.31 -16.47 5.53
N ARG A 341 13.13 -15.54 6.48
CA ARG A 341 14.23 -14.87 7.19
C ARG A 341 14.38 -15.40 8.62
N PRO A 342 15.56 -15.90 9.00
CA PRO A 342 15.80 -16.48 10.33
C PRO A 342 15.47 -15.54 11.50
N ALA A 343 15.71 -14.25 11.31
CA ALA A 343 15.48 -13.25 12.36
C ALA A 343 13.99 -13.04 12.71
N THR A 344 13.08 -13.23 11.74
CA THR A 344 11.64 -12.97 11.92
C THR A 344 10.81 -14.26 11.94
N ALA A 345 11.36 -15.36 11.43
CA ALA A 345 10.65 -16.62 11.25
C ALA A 345 10.05 -17.18 12.54
N ARG A 346 10.77 -17.09 13.67
CA ARG A 346 10.27 -17.62 14.96
C ARG A 346 9.04 -16.88 15.48
N GLN A 347 8.95 -15.57 15.26
CA GLN A 347 7.80 -14.76 15.70
C GLN A 347 6.54 -15.06 14.88
N THR A 348 6.69 -15.50 13.62
CA THR A 348 5.55 -15.90 12.78
C THR A 348 4.92 -17.22 13.22
N LEU A 349 5.57 -18.03 14.06
CA LEU A 349 5.05 -19.32 14.55
C LEU A 349 3.71 -19.20 15.29
N VAL A 350 3.43 -18.05 15.88
CA VAL A 350 2.13 -17.76 16.53
C VAL A 350 0.98 -17.83 15.51
N LEU A 351 1.24 -17.61 14.23
CA LEU A 351 0.23 -17.65 13.17
C LEU A 351 -0.06 -19.05 12.63
N LEU A 352 0.74 -20.06 13.01
CA LEU A 352 0.67 -21.40 12.45
C LEU A 352 -0.73 -22.01 12.55
N LEU A 353 -1.37 -21.92 13.71
CA LEU A 353 -2.73 -22.45 13.90
C LEU A 353 -3.75 -21.72 13.03
N SER A 354 -3.69 -20.39 13.00
CA SER A 354 -4.62 -19.58 12.18
C SER A 354 -4.46 -19.89 10.69
N ILE A 355 -3.24 -20.12 10.20
CA ILE A 355 -2.97 -20.52 8.81
C ILE A 355 -3.49 -21.93 8.55
N THR A 356 -3.29 -22.85 9.49
CA THR A 356 -3.78 -24.22 9.39
C THR A 356 -5.32 -24.27 9.34
N GLU A 357 -6.01 -23.40 10.07
CA GLU A 357 -7.46 -23.28 10.04
C GLU A 357 -7.97 -22.80 8.67
N GLN A 358 -7.25 -21.90 8.02
CA GLN A 358 -7.62 -21.33 6.72
C GLN A 358 -7.46 -22.30 5.55
N LEU A 359 -6.68 -23.39 5.68
CA LEU A 359 -6.47 -24.35 4.59
C LEU A 359 -7.76 -24.92 4.00
N GLN A 360 -8.82 -25.06 4.79
CA GLN A 360 -10.10 -25.63 4.33
C GLN A 360 -10.98 -24.61 3.60
N ALA A 361 -10.94 -23.36 4.03
CA ALA A 361 -11.77 -22.26 3.49
C ALA A 361 -11.14 -21.52 2.31
N ALA A 362 -9.82 -21.61 2.14
CA ALA A 362 -9.05 -20.90 1.11
C ALA A 362 -9.29 -21.47 -0.30
N ASP A 363 -9.05 -20.65 -1.32
CA ASP A 363 -8.95 -21.10 -2.71
C ASP A 363 -7.62 -21.87 -2.96
N SER A 364 -7.52 -22.56 -4.11
CA SER A 364 -6.35 -23.37 -4.44
C SER A 364 -5.05 -22.56 -4.54
N ASP A 365 -5.11 -21.32 -5.01
CA ASP A 365 -3.94 -20.44 -5.11
C ASP A 365 -3.43 -20.05 -3.71
N THR A 366 -4.33 -19.73 -2.81
CA THR A 366 -4.03 -19.41 -1.41
C THR A 366 -3.45 -20.63 -0.68
N ARG A 367 -4.01 -21.85 -0.90
CA ARG A 367 -3.48 -23.10 -0.37
C ARG A 367 -2.06 -23.39 -0.87
N ALA A 368 -1.80 -23.14 -2.15
CA ALA A 368 -0.47 -23.34 -2.76
C ALA A 368 0.62 -22.47 -2.12
N VAL A 369 0.26 -21.28 -1.61
CA VAL A 369 1.17 -20.41 -0.85
C VAL A 369 1.30 -20.85 0.60
N ALA A 370 0.20 -21.27 1.25
CA ALA A 370 0.18 -21.63 2.66
C ALA A 370 0.93 -22.92 2.97
N LEU A 371 0.85 -23.95 2.12
CA LEU A 371 1.44 -25.27 2.37
C LEU A 371 2.98 -25.26 2.51
N PRO A 372 3.77 -24.62 1.60
CA PRO A 372 5.22 -24.50 1.78
C PRO A 372 5.62 -23.71 3.03
N MET A 373 4.83 -22.68 3.35
CA MET A 373 5.06 -21.86 4.54
C MET A 373 4.85 -22.67 5.82
N LEU A 374 3.79 -23.47 5.90
CA LEU A 374 3.55 -24.39 7.03
C LEU A 374 4.67 -25.42 7.18
N SER A 375 5.19 -25.97 6.07
CA SER A 375 6.36 -26.86 6.11
C SER A 375 7.57 -26.16 6.72
N THR A 376 7.84 -24.91 6.31
CA THR A 376 8.96 -24.12 6.86
C THR A 376 8.74 -23.82 8.35
N MET A 377 7.53 -23.43 8.75
CA MET A 377 7.19 -23.16 10.15
C MET A 377 7.34 -24.40 11.03
N LEU A 378 6.89 -25.57 10.58
CA LEU A 378 7.05 -26.82 11.33
C LEU A 378 8.51 -27.15 11.61
N ARG A 379 9.40 -26.91 10.65
CA ARG A 379 10.84 -27.15 10.83
C ARG A 379 11.51 -26.22 11.84
N LEU A 380 10.87 -25.10 12.17
CA LEU A 380 11.34 -24.16 13.20
C LEU A 380 10.85 -24.51 14.61
N LEU A 381 9.88 -25.42 14.72
CA LEU A 381 9.37 -25.92 16.00
C LEU A 381 10.20 -27.10 16.50
N GLU A 382 10.24 -27.28 17.80
CA GLU A 382 10.97 -28.35 18.46
C GLU A 382 10.12 -29.07 19.54
N GLY A 383 10.42 -30.31 19.77
CA GLY A 383 9.88 -31.10 20.89
C GLY A 383 8.34 -31.24 20.87
N ARG A 384 7.72 -31.11 22.04
CA ARG A 384 6.27 -31.33 22.22
C ARG A 384 5.38 -30.39 21.42
N THR A 385 5.81 -29.16 21.21
CA THR A 385 5.06 -28.16 20.42
C THR A 385 4.99 -28.57 18.95
N LEU A 386 6.08 -29.10 18.41
CA LEU A 386 6.14 -29.64 17.06
C LEU A 386 5.18 -30.81 16.88
N SER A 387 5.17 -31.77 17.82
CA SER A 387 4.26 -32.92 17.78
C SER A 387 2.79 -32.52 17.77
N LEU A 388 2.37 -31.54 18.57
CA LEU A 388 0.99 -31.07 18.61
C LEU A 388 0.59 -30.37 17.33
N ALA A 389 1.43 -29.48 16.83
CA ALA A 389 1.18 -28.73 15.59
C ALA A 389 1.16 -29.68 14.37
N ALA A 390 2.08 -30.64 14.31
CA ALA A 390 2.12 -31.63 13.25
C ALA A 390 0.89 -32.54 13.26
N LEU A 391 0.40 -32.94 14.44
CA LEU A 391 -0.82 -33.74 14.56
C LEU A 391 -2.06 -33.00 14.06
N GLU A 392 -2.22 -31.73 14.43
CA GLU A 392 -3.34 -30.94 13.99
C GLU A 392 -3.32 -30.74 12.48
N LEU A 393 -2.17 -30.36 11.93
CA LEU A 393 -1.99 -30.20 10.50
C LEU A 393 -2.23 -31.52 9.75
N ALA A 394 -1.64 -32.62 10.21
CA ALA A 394 -1.83 -33.95 9.62
C ALA A 394 -3.32 -34.31 9.51
N SER A 395 -4.13 -33.93 10.49
CA SER A 395 -5.59 -34.22 10.47
C SER A 395 -6.35 -33.49 9.35
N LYS A 396 -5.84 -32.37 8.86
CA LYS A 396 -6.49 -31.52 7.85
C LYS A 396 -5.98 -31.77 6.43
N LEU A 397 -4.75 -32.22 6.27
CA LEU A 397 -4.09 -32.42 4.98
C LEU A 397 -4.77 -33.44 4.06
N PRO A 398 -5.32 -34.59 4.53
CA PRO A 398 -5.96 -35.56 3.64
C PRO A 398 -7.14 -35.02 2.86
N ALA A 399 -7.84 -33.99 3.36
CA ALA A 399 -8.91 -33.31 2.64
C ALA A 399 -8.42 -32.54 1.40
N LEU A 400 -7.13 -32.20 1.33
CA LEU A 400 -6.52 -31.46 0.21
C LEU A 400 -5.92 -32.38 -0.87
N PHE A 401 -5.86 -33.68 -0.64
CA PHE A 401 -5.33 -34.63 -1.64
C PHE A 401 -6.19 -34.67 -2.91
N GLY A 402 -7.46 -34.39 -2.81
CA GLY A 402 -8.39 -34.30 -3.94
C GLY A 402 -8.61 -32.87 -4.48
N ASP A 403 -7.70 -31.92 -4.22
CA ASP A 403 -7.80 -30.55 -4.73
C ASP A 403 -7.71 -30.51 -6.25
N ASP A 404 -8.41 -29.56 -6.90
CA ASP A 404 -8.38 -29.38 -8.35
C ASP A 404 -6.97 -29.04 -8.86
N SER A 405 -6.18 -28.32 -8.07
CA SER A 405 -4.77 -27.96 -8.38
C SER A 405 -3.83 -29.11 -8.08
N SER A 406 -3.11 -29.59 -9.09
CA SER A 406 -2.06 -30.61 -8.90
C SER A 406 -0.95 -30.14 -7.95
N THR A 407 -0.65 -28.84 -7.95
CA THR A 407 0.30 -28.22 -7.02
C THR A 407 -0.14 -28.38 -5.57
N VAL A 408 -1.43 -28.13 -5.28
CA VAL A 408 -1.96 -28.29 -3.92
C VAL A 408 -1.97 -29.76 -3.52
N ARG A 409 -2.36 -30.69 -4.41
CA ARG A 409 -2.30 -32.12 -4.16
C ARG A 409 -0.87 -32.55 -3.80
N LEU A 410 0.10 -32.20 -4.64
CA LEU A 410 1.51 -32.50 -4.42
C LEU A 410 2.01 -31.98 -3.07
N LEU A 411 1.84 -30.68 -2.82
CA LEU A 411 2.34 -30.06 -1.59
C LEU A 411 1.69 -30.60 -0.33
N SER A 412 0.38 -30.90 -0.38
CA SER A 412 -0.34 -31.45 0.77
C SER A 412 0.09 -32.89 1.09
N ILE A 413 0.36 -33.72 0.07
CA ILE A 413 0.87 -35.09 0.23
C ILE A 413 2.30 -35.07 0.78
N CYS A 414 3.18 -34.22 0.23
CA CYS A 414 4.54 -34.08 0.75
C CYS A 414 4.55 -33.60 2.21
N LEU A 415 3.77 -32.56 2.51
CA LEU A 415 3.69 -32.04 3.87
C LEU A 415 3.09 -33.07 4.86
N PHE A 416 2.11 -33.86 4.40
CA PHE A 416 1.58 -34.95 5.21
C PHE A 416 2.66 -35.99 5.56
N LEU A 417 3.49 -36.37 4.60
CA LEU A 417 4.61 -37.27 4.84
C LEU A 417 5.61 -36.70 5.86
N ASP A 418 5.94 -35.42 5.73
CA ASP A 418 6.80 -34.70 6.68
C ASP A 418 6.20 -34.72 8.11
N THR A 419 4.87 -34.53 8.25
CA THR A 419 4.23 -34.55 9.59
C THR A 419 4.31 -35.91 10.29
N LEU A 420 4.33 -37.02 9.54
CA LEU A 420 4.54 -38.37 10.12
C LEU A 420 5.91 -38.52 10.74
N GLY A 421 6.93 -37.84 10.21
CA GLY A 421 8.29 -37.85 10.70
C GLY A 421 8.53 -36.99 11.95
N PHE A 422 7.67 -35.98 12.17
CA PHE A 422 7.82 -35.04 13.29
C PHE A 422 7.17 -35.51 14.60
N VAL A 423 6.32 -36.52 14.57
CA VAL A 423 5.60 -37.00 15.75
C VAL A 423 6.38 -38.16 16.38
N GLU A 424 6.95 -37.93 17.56
CA GLU A 424 7.57 -38.97 18.36
C GLU A 424 6.52 -39.76 19.13
N GLY A 425 6.51 -41.07 18.92
CA GLY A 425 5.65 -41.99 19.64
C GLY A 425 4.33 -42.35 18.95
N SER A 426 3.70 -43.40 19.49
CA SER A 426 2.46 -43.96 18.95
C SER A 426 1.25 -43.16 19.44
N GLN A 427 0.93 -42.04 18.76
CA GLN A 427 -0.31 -41.31 19.04
C GLN A 427 -1.47 -41.93 18.25
N GLU A 428 -2.46 -42.50 18.94
CA GLU A 428 -3.65 -43.12 18.32
C GLU A 428 -4.34 -42.20 17.28
N LYS A 429 -4.39 -40.91 17.57
CA LYS A 429 -4.99 -39.93 16.63
C LYS A 429 -4.25 -39.87 15.29
N LEU A 430 -2.90 -39.86 15.30
CA LEU A 430 -2.12 -39.84 14.06
C LEU A 430 -2.21 -41.19 13.32
N GLN A 431 -2.27 -42.32 14.05
CA GLN A 431 -2.51 -43.64 13.45
C GLN A 431 -3.85 -43.68 12.75
N GLN A 432 -4.92 -43.14 13.37
CA GLN A 432 -6.24 -43.05 12.73
C GLN A 432 -6.21 -42.17 11.46
N VAL A 433 -5.51 -41.02 11.49
CA VAL A 433 -5.34 -40.18 10.31
C VAL A 433 -4.56 -40.92 9.23
N ALA A 434 -3.47 -41.57 9.58
CA ALA A 434 -2.67 -42.39 8.67
C ALA A 434 -3.49 -43.52 8.02
N HIS A 435 -4.33 -44.23 8.77
CA HIS A 435 -5.24 -45.23 8.21
C HIS A 435 -6.25 -44.60 7.23
N ARG A 436 -6.85 -43.47 7.56
CA ARG A 436 -7.82 -42.79 6.69
C ARG A 436 -7.18 -42.24 5.41
N SER A 437 -5.90 -41.91 5.43
CA SER A 437 -5.18 -41.37 4.27
C SER A 437 -4.81 -42.44 3.23
N LEU A 438 -4.81 -43.75 3.60
CA LEU A 438 -4.42 -44.84 2.70
C LEU A 438 -5.26 -44.86 1.41
N LEU A 439 -6.58 -44.75 1.54
CA LEU A 439 -7.48 -44.82 0.39
C LEU A 439 -7.32 -43.57 -0.54
N PRO A 440 -7.36 -42.34 -0.04
CA PRO A 440 -7.07 -41.18 -0.87
C PRO A 440 -5.72 -41.23 -1.58
N LEU A 441 -4.64 -41.60 -0.87
CA LEU A 441 -3.31 -41.77 -1.47
C LEU A 441 -3.27 -42.83 -2.55
N SER A 442 -4.01 -43.96 -2.39
CA SER A 442 -4.07 -45.02 -3.38
C SER A 442 -4.73 -44.56 -4.69
N PHE A 443 -5.70 -43.66 -4.64
CA PHE A 443 -6.31 -43.09 -5.85
C PHE A 443 -5.33 -42.25 -6.66
N HIS A 444 -4.41 -41.55 -6.00
CA HIS A 444 -3.41 -40.70 -6.65
C HIS A 444 -2.16 -41.45 -7.14
N LEU A 445 -2.08 -42.78 -6.98
CA LEU A 445 -1.00 -43.58 -7.59
C LEU A 445 -0.95 -43.47 -9.12
N HIS A 446 -2.07 -43.15 -9.73
CA HIS A 446 -2.27 -43.00 -11.15
C HIS A 446 -2.74 -41.56 -11.49
N ASP A 447 -2.36 -40.58 -10.68
CA ASP A 447 -2.68 -39.15 -10.96
C ASP A 447 -2.13 -38.76 -12.34
N GLN A 448 -2.83 -37.84 -13.01
CA GLN A 448 -2.41 -37.27 -14.30
C GLN A 448 -1.07 -36.55 -14.18
N ASP A 449 -0.79 -35.96 -13.03
CA ASP A 449 0.51 -35.34 -12.72
C ASP A 449 1.45 -36.41 -12.12
N GLU A 450 2.53 -36.70 -12.83
CA GLU A 450 3.50 -37.72 -12.42
C GLU A 450 4.16 -37.40 -11.08
N SER A 451 4.33 -36.11 -10.75
CA SER A 451 4.88 -35.66 -9.46
C SER A 451 3.95 -35.99 -8.31
N VAL A 452 2.63 -35.85 -8.52
CA VAL A 452 1.60 -36.24 -7.54
C VAL A 452 1.58 -37.74 -7.34
N ALA A 453 1.67 -38.51 -8.45
CA ALA A 453 1.69 -39.97 -8.40
C ALA A 453 2.94 -40.47 -7.65
N GLU A 454 4.11 -39.86 -7.86
CA GLU A 454 5.35 -40.22 -7.14
C GLU A 454 5.25 -39.87 -5.67
N ALA A 455 4.78 -38.64 -5.32
CA ALA A 455 4.58 -38.24 -3.93
C ALA A 455 3.61 -39.17 -3.20
N SER A 456 2.55 -39.63 -3.91
CA SER A 456 1.56 -40.58 -3.33
C SER A 456 2.17 -41.95 -3.04
N ARG A 457 3.06 -42.46 -3.93
CA ARG A 457 3.80 -43.69 -3.67
C ARG A 457 4.72 -43.57 -2.46
N GLU A 458 5.43 -42.46 -2.34
CA GLU A 458 6.30 -42.20 -1.20
C GLU A 458 5.51 -42.04 0.09
N ALA A 459 4.38 -41.33 0.05
CA ALA A 459 3.51 -41.17 1.21
C ALA A 459 2.90 -42.49 1.67
N LEU A 460 2.47 -43.36 0.74
CA LEU A 460 2.00 -44.72 1.09
C LEU A 460 3.07 -45.54 1.75
N LEU A 461 4.31 -45.51 1.27
CA LEU A 461 5.43 -46.20 1.89
C LEU A 461 5.72 -45.61 3.29
N GLY A 462 5.70 -44.28 3.42
CA GLY A 462 5.86 -43.62 4.72
C GLY A 462 4.77 -44.00 5.72
N VAL A 463 3.50 -44.01 5.29
CA VAL A 463 2.34 -44.42 6.10
C VAL A 463 2.48 -45.91 6.49
N ALA A 464 2.84 -46.80 5.57
CA ALA A 464 3.04 -48.23 5.85
C ALA A 464 4.13 -48.48 6.90
N ARG A 465 5.24 -47.74 6.82
CA ARG A 465 6.33 -47.77 7.80
C ARG A 465 5.89 -47.22 9.16
N PHE A 466 5.17 -46.13 9.17
CA PHE A 466 4.62 -45.50 10.38
C PHE A 466 3.66 -46.45 11.11
N LEU A 467 2.76 -47.10 10.37
CA LEU A 467 1.79 -48.07 10.88
C LEU A 467 2.43 -49.44 11.17
N ARG A 468 3.72 -49.63 10.87
CA ARG A 468 4.46 -50.91 10.99
C ARG A 468 3.82 -52.06 10.19
N TRP A 469 3.15 -51.71 9.09
CA TRP A 469 2.44 -52.67 8.24
C TRP A 469 3.36 -53.21 7.14
N ARG A 470 4.08 -54.31 7.44
CA ARG A 470 5.12 -54.87 6.55
C ARG A 470 4.64 -55.25 5.17
N GLN A 471 3.43 -55.85 5.05
CA GLN A 471 2.88 -56.25 3.76
C GLN A 471 2.61 -55.05 2.84
N LEU A 472 2.03 -53.97 3.40
CA LEU A 472 1.77 -52.74 2.66
C LEU A 472 3.06 -52.02 2.28
N ALA A 473 4.09 -52.03 3.14
CA ALA A 473 5.39 -51.48 2.84
C ALA A 473 6.06 -52.20 1.66
N HIS A 474 6.02 -53.52 1.64
CA HIS A 474 6.55 -54.35 0.54
C HIS A 474 5.79 -54.07 -0.78
N LEU A 475 4.48 -53.96 -0.73
CA LEU A 475 3.65 -53.63 -1.90
C LEU A 475 4.01 -52.24 -2.44
N ALA A 476 4.13 -51.22 -1.57
CA ALA A 476 4.52 -49.88 -1.95
C ALA A 476 5.93 -49.81 -2.56
N GLU A 477 6.89 -50.61 -2.04
CA GLU A 477 8.24 -50.73 -2.60
C GLU A 477 8.23 -51.39 -3.97
N THR A 478 7.42 -52.41 -4.21
CA THR A 478 7.32 -53.08 -5.53
C THR A 478 6.67 -52.15 -6.58
N LEU A 479 5.69 -51.37 -6.20
CA LEU A 479 5.10 -50.34 -7.06
C LEU A 479 6.10 -49.25 -7.45
N ARG A 480 7.04 -48.93 -6.57
CA ARG A 480 8.14 -47.99 -6.84
C ARG A 480 9.19 -48.59 -7.76
N ALA A 481 9.58 -49.84 -7.52
CA ALA A 481 10.59 -50.57 -8.29
C ALA A 481 10.13 -50.92 -9.71
N GLY A 482 8.84 -51.28 -9.89
CA GLY A 482 8.27 -51.64 -11.16
C GLY A 482 8.32 -50.56 -12.25
N ARG A 483 8.23 -49.28 -11.88
CA ARG A 483 8.40 -48.18 -12.82
C ARG A 483 9.85 -47.78 -13.07
N SER A 484 10.71 -47.93 -12.09
CA SER A 484 12.16 -47.75 -12.25
C SER A 484 12.74 -48.72 -13.27
N ALA A 485 12.18 -49.90 -13.40
CA ALA A 485 12.55 -50.90 -14.38
C ALA A 485 11.99 -50.61 -15.80
N SER A 486 10.83 -49.96 -15.92
CA SER A 486 10.26 -49.56 -17.21
C SER A 486 10.90 -48.30 -17.78
N ALA A 487 11.59 -47.51 -16.98
CA ALA A 487 12.35 -46.34 -17.46
C ALA A 487 13.78 -46.69 -17.94
N CYS A 488 14.23 -47.93 -17.75
CA CYS A 488 15.50 -48.46 -18.25
C CYS A 488 15.31 -49.25 -19.54
N TRP A 489 14.95 -48.58 -20.62
CA TRP A 489 15.29 -49.05 -21.94
C TRP A 489 16.63 -48.42 -22.37
N PRO A 490 17.52 -49.18 -23.06
CA PRO A 490 18.94 -48.88 -23.14
C PRO A 490 19.23 -47.72 -24.09
N GLY A 491 19.75 -46.68 -23.54
CA GLY A 491 20.30 -45.58 -24.32
C GLY A 491 20.66 -44.36 -23.47
N GLY A 492 21.80 -44.45 -22.76
CA GLY A 492 22.47 -43.24 -22.33
C GLY A 492 22.65 -43.05 -20.82
N ALA A 493 23.86 -43.41 -20.37
CA ALA A 493 24.65 -42.82 -19.30
C ALA A 493 24.04 -42.68 -17.91
N ALA A 494 24.52 -43.56 -17.06
CA ALA A 494 24.49 -43.42 -15.61
C ALA A 494 24.92 -42.05 -15.13
N GLN A 495 24.08 -41.41 -14.32
CA GLN A 495 24.58 -40.46 -13.33
C GLN A 495 23.89 -40.65 -12.00
N GLN A 496 24.75 -40.87 -11.07
CA GLN A 496 24.64 -41.25 -9.68
C GLN A 496 23.50 -40.64 -8.90
N ARG A 497 22.92 -41.52 -8.09
CA ARG A 497 22.22 -41.20 -6.86
C ARG A 497 23.00 -40.22 -6.02
N SER A 498 22.38 -39.16 -5.70
CA SER A 498 22.67 -38.48 -4.45
C SER A 498 21.35 -38.10 -3.81
N THR A 499 21.17 -38.62 -2.60
CA THR A 499 20.50 -37.98 -1.49
C THR A 499 19.38 -37.00 -1.87
N TRP A 500 18.17 -37.29 -1.39
CA TRP A 500 17.09 -36.34 -1.25
C TRP A 500 17.63 -34.92 -1.15
N PRO A 501 17.15 -33.96 -1.94
CA PRO A 501 17.40 -32.60 -1.61
C PRO A 501 16.78 -32.37 -0.26
N ARG A 502 17.62 -32.27 0.76
CA ARG A 502 17.31 -31.66 2.03
C ARG A 502 16.66 -30.33 1.69
N ALA A 503 15.46 -30.14 2.15
CA ALA A 503 14.59 -29.06 1.86
C ALA A 503 14.12 -29.10 0.39
N CYS A 504 12.83 -29.20 0.17
CA CYS A 504 12.25 -28.57 -0.98
C CYS A 504 12.49 -27.06 -0.78
N PRO A 505 13.65 -26.51 -1.21
CA PRO A 505 13.79 -25.09 -1.34
C PRO A 505 13.04 -24.84 -2.61
N THR A 506 11.76 -24.47 -2.48
CA THR A 506 11.05 -23.95 -3.63
C THR A 506 11.22 -24.84 -4.86
N CYS A 507 10.30 -25.76 -5.08
CA CYS A 507 10.18 -26.47 -6.34
C CYS A 507 10.55 -25.46 -7.44
N ARG A 508 11.50 -25.80 -8.34
CA ARG A 508 11.90 -24.93 -9.46
C ARG A 508 10.70 -24.47 -10.29
N ALA A 509 9.59 -25.22 -10.24
CA ALA A 509 8.29 -24.86 -10.78
C ALA A 509 7.67 -23.60 -10.15
N CYS A 510 7.96 -23.29 -8.88
CA CYS A 510 7.49 -22.05 -8.23
C CYS A 510 8.41 -20.85 -8.51
N ARG A 511 9.56 -21.04 -9.17
CA ARG A 511 10.48 -19.97 -9.60
C ARG A 511 10.30 -19.51 -11.03
N SER A 512 9.43 -20.13 -11.81
CA SER A 512 9.03 -19.55 -13.08
C SER A 512 8.26 -18.29 -12.76
N PRO A 513 8.67 -17.12 -13.28
CA PRO A 513 7.84 -15.95 -13.19
C PRO A 513 6.54 -16.31 -13.91
N CYS A 514 5.41 -16.16 -13.27
CA CYS A 514 4.14 -16.04 -13.96
C CYS A 514 4.24 -14.82 -14.87
N SER A 515 4.84 -14.98 -16.02
CA SER A 515 4.67 -14.13 -17.18
C SER A 515 3.36 -14.56 -17.81
N GLY A 516 2.33 -13.81 -17.56
CA GLY A 516 1.11 -13.93 -18.33
C GLY A 516 -0.14 -14.07 -17.49
N ARG A 517 -0.85 -12.95 -17.41
CA ARG A 517 -2.25 -12.78 -17.04
C ARG A 517 -2.56 -12.68 -15.54
N LEU A 518 -2.54 -11.46 -15.11
CA LEU A 518 -3.64 -10.75 -14.45
C LEU A 518 -3.42 -9.26 -14.66
#